data_f569398fc85bdf2ad842c0f89c217afb
#
_entry.id   f569398fc85bdf2ad842c0f89c217afb
#
_cell.length_a   1.000
_cell.length_b   1.000
_cell.length_c   1.000
_cell.angle_alpha   90.00
_cell.angle_beta   90.00
_cell.angle_gamma   90.00
#
_symmetry.space_group_name_H-M   'P 1'
#
loop_
_entity.id
_entity.type
_entity.pdbx_description
1 polymer ?
#
loop_
_entity_poly.entity_id
_entity_poly.type
_entity_poly.pdbx_seq_one_letter_code
_entity_poly.pdbx_strand_id
1 'polypeptide(L)'
;MASIASGPAQRPLAAPPEWCRNPCNSRKRGTVIFADVLANPAALLPFVLIGFAAQLVDGALGMAFGTISSTLLVGMGVPPRVASAGVHAVETFTTGVSAISHVAHRNVHWPLFFRLVVPGVIGGVLGAYVISNVSAETARPVVLGYLLAIGLYLLWRGITHRHTEREPRIVEPLGLIGGFMDAAGGGGWGPIVTSNLLVQGASPRITVGTVNTAEFFLTLVISATFLFTIGLEAVSTATLGLLIGGVLAAPLGAVAAKRMAADRMLVLVGIVLIITSGLGLAKLLS
;
A
#
# COMPACT_ATOMS: atom_id res chain seq x y z
N MET A 1 -8.28 -26.23 60.30
CA MET A 1 -7.04 -26.06 59.51
C MET A 1 -7.41 -26.24 58.07
N ALA A 2 -7.61 -25.14 57.34
CA ALA A 2 -7.94 -25.16 55.90
C ALA A 2 -6.72 -24.69 55.12
N SER A 3 -6.21 -25.53 54.24
CA SER A 3 -5.10 -25.27 53.36
C SER A 3 -5.58 -24.40 52.19
N ILE A 4 -4.98 -23.24 52.00
CA ILE A 4 -5.23 -22.33 50.88
C ILE A 4 -4.32 -22.79 49.73
N ALA A 5 -4.94 -23.26 48.64
CA ALA A 5 -4.26 -23.60 47.42
C ALA A 5 -3.78 -22.33 46.71
N SER A 6 -2.50 -22.21 46.46
CA SER A 6 -1.87 -21.14 45.68
C SER A 6 -2.22 -21.33 44.21
N GLY A 7 -2.91 -20.37 43.61
CA GLY A 7 -3.16 -20.32 42.17
C GLY A 7 -1.89 -20.06 41.34
N PRO A 8 -1.89 -20.40 40.03
CA PRO A 8 -0.70 -20.27 39.18
C PRO A 8 -0.29 -18.82 39.01
N ALA A 9 1.01 -18.56 39.23
CA ALA A 9 1.63 -17.26 39.04
C ALA A 9 1.45 -16.77 37.60
N GLN A 10 0.74 -15.66 37.43
CA GLN A 10 0.66 -14.95 36.16
C GLN A 10 2.06 -14.49 35.74
N ARG A 11 2.51 -14.95 34.59
CA ARG A 11 3.75 -14.41 33.99
C ARG A 11 3.58 -12.90 33.76
N PRO A 12 4.54 -12.07 34.12
CA PRO A 12 4.46 -10.63 33.86
C PRO A 12 4.42 -10.43 32.33
N LEU A 13 3.41 -9.68 31.88
CA LEU A 13 3.34 -9.20 30.49
C LEU A 13 4.65 -8.51 30.17
N ALA A 14 5.25 -8.89 29.04
CA ALA A 14 6.47 -8.27 28.57
C ALA A 14 6.30 -6.74 28.54
N ALA A 15 7.27 -6.03 29.11
CA ALA A 15 7.24 -4.58 29.16
C ALA A 15 7.07 -4.04 27.72
N PRO A 16 6.18 -3.05 27.50
CA PRO A 16 6.02 -2.46 26.19
C PRO A 16 7.36 -1.92 25.69
N PRO A 17 7.64 -2.05 24.38
CA PRO A 17 8.87 -1.57 23.79
C PRO A 17 9.06 -0.08 24.07
N GLU A 18 10.30 0.37 24.16
CA GLU A 18 10.67 1.73 24.62
C GLU A 18 9.99 2.88 23.86
N TRP A 19 9.59 2.64 22.60
CA TRP A 19 8.85 3.60 21.80
C TRP A 19 7.41 3.89 22.30
N CYS A 20 6.82 2.99 23.12
CA CYS A 20 5.51 3.19 23.74
C CYS A 20 5.53 4.08 25.00
N ARG A 21 6.69 4.34 25.57
CA ARG A 21 6.81 4.96 26.91
C ARG A 21 6.87 6.48 26.91
N ASN A 22 7.06 7.16 25.77
CA ASN A 22 7.16 8.63 25.72
C ASN A 22 6.47 9.27 24.53
N PRO A 23 5.18 9.62 24.62
CA PRO A 23 4.46 10.28 23.51
C PRO A 23 4.84 11.75 23.27
N CYS A 24 5.68 12.37 24.11
CA CYS A 24 5.83 13.84 24.13
C CYS A 24 7.07 14.41 23.42
N ASN A 25 7.78 13.68 22.54
CA ASN A 25 9.01 14.22 21.93
C ASN A 25 9.07 14.09 20.40
N SER A 26 8.08 14.68 19.70
CA SER A 26 8.00 14.63 18.23
C SER A 26 9.17 15.32 17.50
N ARG A 27 9.79 16.33 18.10
CA ARG A 27 10.93 17.05 17.50
C ARG A 27 12.24 16.25 17.46
N LYS A 28 12.44 15.28 18.36
CA LYS A 28 13.65 14.44 18.41
C LYS A 28 13.55 13.21 17.52
N ARG A 29 12.37 12.83 17.02
CA ARG A 29 12.17 11.56 16.30
C ARG A 29 12.80 11.54 14.91
N GLY A 30 12.83 12.63 14.17
CA GLY A 30 13.47 12.66 12.84
C GLY A 30 14.98 12.40 12.91
N THR A 31 15.65 12.94 13.92
CA THR A 31 17.08 12.69 14.18
C THR A 31 17.34 11.29 14.73
N VAL A 32 16.40 10.72 15.48
CA VAL A 32 16.49 9.37 16.05
C VAL A 32 16.37 8.31 14.94
N ILE A 33 15.45 8.48 13.97
CA ILE A 33 15.28 7.52 12.87
C ILE A 33 16.59 7.38 12.06
N PHE A 34 17.26 8.48 11.72
CA PHE A 34 18.52 8.44 11.00
C PHE A 34 19.66 7.85 11.86
N ALA A 35 19.70 8.18 13.14
CA ALA A 35 20.71 7.63 14.06
C ALA A 35 20.52 6.11 14.27
N ASP A 36 19.27 5.64 14.43
CA ASP A 36 18.96 4.21 14.59
C ASP A 36 19.25 3.42 13.32
N VAL A 37 18.98 3.99 12.14
CA VAL A 37 19.32 3.38 10.84
C VAL A 37 20.84 3.27 10.66
N LEU A 38 21.58 4.31 11.04
CA LEU A 38 23.06 4.29 10.98
C LEU A 38 23.65 3.31 11.99
N ALA A 39 23.03 3.17 13.17
CA ALA A 39 23.48 2.24 14.21
C ALA A 39 23.17 0.77 13.88
N ASN A 40 22.08 0.49 13.16
CA ASN A 40 21.70 -0.87 12.77
C ASN A 40 21.11 -0.93 11.35
N PRO A 41 21.95 -0.84 10.31
CA PRO A 41 21.49 -0.88 8.91
C PRO A 41 20.83 -2.23 8.54
N ALA A 42 21.10 -3.30 9.28
CA ALA A 42 20.43 -4.59 9.05
C ALA A 42 18.91 -4.54 9.32
N ALA A 43 18.43 -3.62 10.17
CA ALA A 43 17.02 -3.41 10.42
C ALA A 43 16.24 -2.90 9.19
N LEU A 44 16.91 -2.28 8.21
CA LEU A 44 16.33 -1.87 6.94
C LEU A 44 16.08 -3.04 5.97
N LEU A 45 16.88 -4.11 6.08
CA LEU A 45 16.92 -5.18 5.08
C LEU A 45 15.54 -5.79 4.77
N PRO A 46 14.69 -6.13 5.74
CA PRO A 46 13.36 -6.65 5.45
C PRO A 46 12.51 -5.68 4.60
N PHE A 47 12.57 -4.38 4.92
CA PHE A 47 11.81 -3.35 4.22
C PHE A 47 12.38 -3.06 2.82
N VAL A 48 13.70 -3.12 2.66
CA VAL A 48 14.35 -3.02 1.34
C VAL A 48 13.92 -4.19 0.45
N LEU A 49 13.90 -5.42 0.98
CA LEU A 49 13.45 -6.59 0.23
C LEU A 49 11.97 -6.50 -0.15
N ILE A 50 11.11 -6.01 0.75
CA ILE A 50 9.69 -5.78 0.48
C ILE A 50 9.53 -4.73 -0.63
N GLY A 51 10.18 -3.58 -0.49
CA GLY A 51 10.12 -2.51 -1.49
C GLY A 51 10.66 -2.95 -2.85
N PHE A 52 11.74 -3.72 -2.86
CA PHE A 52 12.31 -4.29 -4.07
C PHE A 52 11.33 -5.25 -4.77
N ALA A 53 10.78 -6.22 -4.03
CA ALA A 53 9.85 -7.20 -4.57
C ALA A 53 8.55 -6.54 -5.05
N ALA A 54 7.98 -5.62 -4.24
CA ALA A 54 6.77 -4.89 -4.58
C ALA A 54 6.97 -4.05 -5.85
N GLN A 55 8.08 -3.31 -5.96
CA GLN A 55 8.37 -2.47 -7.12
C GLN A 55 8.67 -3.29 -8.38
N LEU A 56 9.29 -4.46 -8.24
CA LEU A 56 9.52 -5.35 -9.38
C LEU A 56 8.20 -5.82 -10.00
N VAL A 57 7.22 -6.13 -9.16
CA VAL A 57 5.86 -6.52 -9.58
C VAL A 57 5.11 -5.31 -10.13
N ASP A 58 5.16 -4.19 -9.42
CA ASP A 58 4.49 -2.94 -9.83
C ASP A 58 5.00 -2.42 -11.16
N GLY A 59 6.31 -2.37 -11.34
CA GLY A 59 6.92 -1.95 -12.60
C GLY A 59 6.55 -2.84 -13.80
N ALA A 60 6.09 -4.06 -13.55
CA ALA A 60 5.61 -4.96 -14.59
C ALA A 60 4.10 -4.82 -14.88
N LEU A 61 3.29 -4.50 -13.86
CA LEU A 61 1.82 -4.41 -13.93
C LEU A 61 1.29 -2.98 -13.93
N GLY A 62 2.06 -2.02 -13.40
CA GLY A 62 1.59 -0.66 -13.12
C GLY A 62 0.54 -0.62 -12.00
N MET A 63 0.56 -1.60 -11.08
CA MET A 63 -0.45 -1.67 -10.02
C MET A 63 -0.13 -2.74 -8.98
N ALA A 64 0.58 -2.54 -7.95
CA ALA A 64 0.63 -3.51 -6.85
C ALA A 64 1.60 -3.11 -5.73
N PHE A 65 2.37 -2.07 -5.91
CA PHE A 65 3.34 -1.65 -4.90
C PHE A 65 2.66 -1.45 -3.55
N GLY A 66 1.60 -0.65 -3.52
CA GLY A 66 0.87 -0.33 -2.30
C GLY A 66 0.29 -1.56 -1.61
N THR A 67 -0.45 -2.39 -2.34
CA THR A 67 -1.10 -3.58 -1.76
C THR A 67 -0.09 -4.59 -1.22
N ILE A 68 0.98 -4.89 -1.95
CA ILE A 68 2.03 -5.83 -1.50
C ILE A 68 2.75 -5.27 -0.29
N SER A 69 3.24 -4.02 -0.37
CA SER A 69 3.98 -3.39 0.71
C SER A 69 3.15 -3.28 1.99
N SER A 70 1.92 -2.78 1.90
CA SER A 70 1.03 -2.65 3.05
C SER A 70 0.68 -3.99 3.67
N THR A 71 0.37 -5.00 2.86
CA THR A 71 0.05 -6.35 3.37
C THR A 71 1.22 -6.90 4.19
N LEU A 72 2.42 -6.81 3.66
CA LEU A 72 3.62 -7.32 4.35
C LEU A 72 3.94 -6.50 5.60
N LEU A 73 3.87 -5.16 5.53
CA LEU A 73 4.12 -4.30 6.68
C LEU A 73 3.11 -4.52 7.81
N VAL A 74 1.80 -4.55 7.49
CA VAL A 74 0.74 -4.79 8.47
C VAL A 74 0.83 -6.20 9.04
N GLY A 75 1.15 -7.20 8.21
CA GLY A 75 1.42 -8.58 8.64
C GLY A 75 2.61 -8.68 9.59
N MET A 76 3.65 -7.88 9.41
CA MET A 76 4.80 -7.77 10.31
C MET A 76 4.50 -7.01 11.61
N GLY A 77 3.33 -6.42 11.74
CA GLY A 77 2.91 -5.70 12.94
C GLY A 77 3.04 -4.18 12.88
N VAL A 78 3.44 -3.61 11.73
CA VAL A 78 3.42 -2.15 11.52
C VAL A 78 1.97 -1.66 11.63
N PRO A 79 1.69 -0.57 12.36
CA PRO A 79 0.35 -0.01 12.42
C PRO A 79 -0.17 0.39 11.04
N PRO A 80 -1.43 0.08 10.67
CA PRO A 80 -1.95 0.33 9.32
C PRO A 80 -1.76 1.77 8.82
N ARG A 81 -2.00 2.76 9.70
CA ARG A 81 -1.79 4.18 9.37
C ARG A 81 -0.33 4.51 9.00
N VAL A 82 0.64 3.90 9.70
CA VAL A 82 2.08 4.11 9.44
C VAL A 82 2.50 3.38 8.17
N ALA A 83 1.98 2.16 7.96
CA ALA A 83 2.22 1.40 6.74
C ALA A 83 1.69 2.16 5.51
N SER A 84 0.42 2.61 5.56
CA SER A 84 -0.18 3.38 4.47
C SER A 84 0.57 4.69 4.20
N ALA A 85 0.88 5.46 5.26
CA ALA A 85 1.64 6.71 5.12
C ALA A 85 3.02 6.49 4.47
N GLY A 86 3.73 5.45 4.90
CA GLY A 86 5.05 5.10 4.34
C GLY A 86 4.98 4.67 2.89
N VAL A 87 4.00 3.86 2.54
CA VAL A 87 3.76 3.40 1.17
C VAL A 87 3.48 4.57 0.25
N HIS A 88 2.50 5.42 0.57
CA HIS A 88 2.15 6.57 -0.28
C HIS A 88 3.29 7.58 -0.40
N ALA A 89 4.10 7.76 0.66
CA ALA A 89 5.29 8.59 0.56
C ALA A 89 6.27 8.06 -0.49
N VAL A 90 6.48 6.74 -0.56
CA VAL A 90 7.34 6.11 -1.58
C VAL A 90 6.70 6.19 -2.96
N GLU A 91 5.41 5.88 -3.07
CA GLU A 91 4.67 5.92 -4.33
C GLU A 91 4.64 7.32 -4.94
N THR A 92 4.62 8.38 -4.15
CA THR A 92 4.73 9.76 -4.66
C THR A 92 5.98 9.94 -5.55
N PHE A 93 7.10 9.32 -5.21
CA PHE A 93 8.30 9.38 -6.04
C PHE A 93 8.24 8.45 -7.24
N THR A 94 7.83 7.20 -7.03
CA THR A 94 7.82 6.18 -8.09
C THR A 94 6.76 6.46 -9.14
N THR A 95 5.54 6.85 -8.73
CA THR A 95 4.46 7.23 -9.65
C THR A 95 4.72 8.58 -10.32
N GLY A 96 5.44 9.49 -9.66
CA GLY A 96 5.87 10.75 -10.28
C GLY A 96 6.74 10.54 -11.51
N VAL A 97 7.75 9.67 -11.41
CA VAL A 97 8.59 9.28 -12.55
C VAL A 97 7.77 8.57 -13.62
N SER A 98 6.87 7.66 -13.22
CA SER A 98 5.96 6.97 -14.12
C SER A 98 5.03 7.94 -14.86
N ALA A 99 4.42 8.89 -14.15
CA ALA A 99 3.54 9.90 -14.73
C ALA A 99 4.23 10.74 -15.80
N ILE A 100 5.45 11.24 -15.52
CA ILE A 100 6.25 12.00 -16.50
C ILE A 100 6.50 11.15 -17.75
N SER A 101 6.86 9.89 -17.59
CA SER A 101 7.08 8.97 -18.69
C SER A 101 5.81 8.75 -19.53
N HIS A 102 4.67 8.50 -18.87
CA HIS A 102 3.40 8.26 -19.57
C HIS A 102 2.89 9.51 -20.32
N VAL A 103 3.04 10.70 -19.72
CA VAL A 103 2.71 11.97 -20.40
C VAL A 103 3.60 12.18 -21.62
N ALA A 104 4.93 11.97 -21.50
CA ALA A 104 5.87 12.11 -22.60
C ALA A 104 5.57 11.15 -23.76
N HIS A 105 5.10 9.94 -23.46
CA HIS A 105 4.73 8.93 -24.45
C HIS A 105 3.27 9.03 -24.93
N ARG A 106 2.54 10.08 -24.56
CA ARG A 106 1.12 10.32 -24.92
C ARG A 106 0.19 9.14 -24.56
N ASN A 107 0.43 8.54 -23.40
CA ASN A 107 -0.35 7.41 -22.88
C ASN A 107 -1.45 7.86 -21.89
N VAL A 108 -1.75 9.16 -21.82
CA VAL A 108 -2.71 9.73 -20.87
C VAL A 108 -3.94 10.23 -21.63
N HIS A 109 -5.10 9.73 -21.24
CA HIS A 109 -6.39 10.24 -21.70
C HIS A 109 -6.92 11.26 -20.69
N TRP A 110 -6.73 12.54 -20.98
CA TRP A 110 -7.02 13.64 -20.05
C TRP A 110 -8.46 13.70 -19.52
N PRO A 111 -9.51 13.47 -20.34
CA PRO A 111 -10.89 13.41 -19.83
C PRO A 111 -11.06 12.32 -18.76
N LEU A 112 -10.50 11.12 -18.96
CA LEU A 112 -10.54 10.05 -17.98
C LEU A 112 -9.71 10.40 -16.73
N PHE A 113 -8.56 11.06 -16.90
CA PHE A 113 -7.72 11.53 -15.81
C PHE A 113 -8.50 12.43 -14.84
N PHE A 114 -9.17 13.49 -15.34
CA PHE A 114 -9.91 14.41 -14.47
C PHE A 114 -11.10 13.75 -13.79
N ARG A 115 -11.78 12.82 -14.48
CA ARG A 115 -12.88 12.03 -13.91
C ARG A 115 -12.42 11.07 -12.80
N LEU A 116 -11.14 10.69 -12.78
CA LEU A 116 -10.54 9.84 -11.75
C LEU A 116 -9.90 10.63 -10.62
N VAL A 117 -9.04 11.62 -10.96
CA VAL A 117 -8.18 12.29 -9.98
C VAL A 117 -8.99 13.10 -8.97
N VAL A 118 -10.02 13.83 -9.43
CA VAL A 118 -10.81 14.68 -8.52
C VAL A 118 -11.56 13.85 -7.46
N PRO A 119 -12.41 12.88 -7.82
CA PRO A 119 -13.05 12.04 -6.81
C PRO A 119 -12.05 11.16 -6.06
N GLY A 120 -10.97 10.71 -6.73
CA GLY A 120 -9.91 9.94 -6.10
C GLY A 120 -9.22 10.68 -4.96
N VAL A 121 -8.82 11.93 -5.19
CA VAL A 121 -8.22 12.79 -4.16
C VAL A 121 -9.18 13.01 -2.98
N ILE A 122 -10.45 13.27 -3.25
CA ILE A 122 -11.46 13.40 -2.18
C ILE A 122 -11.54 12.11 -1.37
N GLY A 123 -11.66 10.96 -2.04
CA GLY A 123 -11.65 9.65 -1.39
C GLY A 123 -10.37 9.41 -0.59
N GLY A 124 -9.20 9.70 -1.18
CA GLY A 124 -7.90 9.54 -0.55
C GLY A 124 -7.73 10.37 0.73
N VAL A 125 -8.13 11.63 0.71
CA VAL A 125 -8.11 12.49 1.92
C VAL A 125 -9.01 11.93 3.01
N LEU A 126 -10.24 11.52 2.65
CA LEU A 126 -11.17 10.91 3.60
C LEU A 126 -10.62 9.60 4.17
N GLY A 127 -10.07 8.72 3.34
CA GLY A 127 -9.46 7.46 3.75
C GLY A 127 -8.26 7.67 4.69
N ALA A 128 -7.35 8.59 4.34
CA ALA A 128 -6.20 8.93 5.16
C ALA A 128 -6.62 9.52 6.52
N TYR A 129 -7.63 10.38 6.53
CA TYR A 129 -8.17 10.93 7.77
C TYR A 129 -8.79 9.84 8.65
N VAL A 130 -9.62 8.97 8.08
CA VAL A 130 -10.26 7.88 8.81
C VAL A 130 -9.22 6.95 9.44
N ILE A 131 -8.27 6.43 8.66
CA ILE A 131 -7.27 5.49 9.18
C ILE A 131 -6.33 6.12 10.21
N SER A 132 -6.09 7.43 10.11
CA SER A 132 -5.27 8.17 11.09
C SER A 132 -5.93 8.28 12.44
N ASN A 133 -7.27 8.26 12.50
CA ASN A 133 -8.06 8.43 13.73
C ASN A 133 -8.60 7.12 14.31
N VAL A 134 -8.40 5.99 13.63
CA VAL A 134 -8.81 4.66 14.11
C VAL A 134 -7.65 3.99 14.85
N SER A 135 -7.95 3.30 15.95
CA SER A 135 -6.93 2.53 16.69
C SER A 135 -6.35 1.41 15.84
N ALA A 136 -5.06 1.12 16.02
CA ALA A 136 -4.38 0.05 15.26
C ALA A 136 -5.01 -1.33 15.50
N GLU A 137 -5.57 -1.56 16.68
CA GLU A 137 -6.26 -2.81 17.04
C GLU A 137 -7.53 -3.02 16.20
N THR A 138 -8.32 -1.96 16.01
CA THR A 138 -9.53 -2.00 15.19
C THR A 138 -9.21 -1.98 13.70
N ALA A 139 -8.23 -1.18 13.27
CA ALA A 139 -7.88 -1.03 11.86
C ALA A 139 -7.23 -2.28 11.26
N ARG A 140 -6.36 -2.97 12.01
CA ARG A 140 -5.58 -4.10 11.49
C ARG A 140 -6.43 -5.24 10.92
N PRO A 141 -7.43 -5.81 11.62
CA PRO A 141 -8.26 -6.87 11.07
C PRO A 141 -9.07 -6.41 9.85
N VAL A 142 -9.55 -5.16 9.85
CA VAL A 142 -10.32 -4.60 8.74
C VAL A 142 -9.43 -4.45 7.49
N VAL A 143 -8.23 -3.89 7.65
CA VAL A 143 -7.27 -3.73 6.54
C VAL A 143 -6.81 -5.08 6.00
N LEU A 144 -6.46 -6.04 6.86
CA LEU A 144 -6.08 -7.38 6.41
C LEU A 144 -7.24 -8.10 5.72
N GLY A 145 -8.48 -7.96 6.22
CA GLY A 145 -9.67 -8.50 5.56
C GLY A 145 -9.93 -7.89 4.19
N TYR A 146 -9.77 -6.58 4.07
CA TYR A 146 -9.82 -5.86 2.79
C TYR A 146 -8.75 -6.36 1.81
N LEU A 147 -7.48 -6.45 2.25
CA LEU A 147 -6.37 -6.91 1.41
C LEU A 147 -6.54 -8.38 0.99
N LEU A 148 -7.11 -9.22 1.85
CA LEU A 148 -7.51 -10.59 1.50
C LEU A 148 -8.58 -10.60 0.40
N ALA A 149 -9.61 -9.76 0.51
CA ALA A 149 -10.66 -9.64 -0.50
C ALA A 149 -10.09 -9.16 -1.86
N ILE A 150 -9.17 -8.19 -1.85
CA ILE A 150 -8.43 -7.76 -3.05
C ILE A 150 -7.60 -8.92 -3.62
N GLY A 151 -6.90 -9.68 -2.79
CA GLY A 151 -6.14 -10.84 -3.23
C GLY A 151 -7.01 -11.88 -3.96
N LEU A 152 -8.18 -12.21 -3.39
CA LEU A 152 -9.16 -13.11 -4.01
C LEU A 152 -9.70 -12.54 -5.33
N TYR A 153 -9.99 -11.24 -5.36
CA TYR A 153 -10.44 -10.56 -6.57
C TYR A 153 -9.39 -10.60 -7.69
N LEU A 154 -8.12 -10.31 -7.38
CA LEU A 154 -7.03 -10.36 -8.36
C LEU A 154 -6.79 -11.78 -8.88
N LEU A 155 -6.85 -12.79 -8.00
CA LEU A 155 -6.73 -14.20 -8.38
C LEU A 155 -7.84 -14.60 -9.35
N TRP A 156 -9.10 -14.28 -9.00
CA TRP A 156 -10.26 -14.54 -9.85
C TRP A 156 -10.12 -13.85 -11.21
N ARG A 157 -9.69 -12.59 -11.22
CA ARG A 157 -9.49 -11.79 -12.42
C ARG A 157 -8.39 -12.37 -13.32
N GLY A 158 -7.26 -12.75 -12.76
CA GLY A 158 -6.15 -13.34 -13.51
C GLY A 158 -6.51 -14.68 -14.18
N ILE A 159 -7.50 -15.40 -13.63
CA ILE A 159 -7.95 -16.69 -14.19
C ILE A 159 -9.06 -16.52 -15.24
N THR A 160 -9.97 -15.54 -15.08
CA THR A 160 -11.26 -15.52 -15.82
C THR A 160 -11.34 -14.48 -16.92
N HIS A 161 -10.39 -13.54 -17.01
CA HIS A 161 -10.60 -12.36 -17.86
C HIS A 161 -10.42 -12.61 -19.37
N ARG A 162 -11.44 -12.17 -20.14
CA ARG A 162 -11.37 -11.97 -21.60
C ARG A 162 -11.53 -10.50 -21.93
N HIS A 163 -10.61 -9.95 -22.70
CA HIS A 163 -10.58 -8.51 -23.04
C HIS A 163 -11.52 -8.18 -24.19
N THR A 164 -12.36 -7.14 -24.03
CA THR A 164 -13.19 -6.56 -25.08
C THR A 164 -13.10 -5.04 -24.94
N GLU A 165 -12.59 -4.34 -25.95
CA GLU A 165 -12.40 -2.88 -25.87
C GLU A 165 -13.73 -2.12 -25.89
N ARG A 166 -13.95 -1.31 -24.85
CA ARG A 166 -15.11 -0.40 -24.69
C ARG A 166 -14.70 0.81 -23.86
N GLU A 167 -15.45 1.92 -24.00
CA GLU A 167 -15.27 3.06 -23.11
C GLU A 167 -15.83 2.78 -21.70
N PRO A 168 -15.07 3.07 -20.64
CA PRO A 168 -15.52 2.84 -19.28
C PRO A 168 -16.63 3.85 -18.90
N ARG A 169 -17.69 3.37 -18.26
CA ARG A 169 -18.84 4.15 -17.86
C ARG A 169 -18.79 4.59 -16.39
N ILE A 170 -18.39 3.66 -15.52
CA ILE A 170 -18.32 3.88 -14.06
C ILE A 170 -16.90 4.35 -13.73
N VAL A 171 -16.69 5.65 -13.66
CA VAL A 171 -15.35 6.24 -13.46
C VAL A 171 -15.29 7.02 -12.14
N GLU A 172 -16.19 7.98 -11.92
CA GLU A 172 -16.15 8.86 -10.76
C GLU A 172 -16.39 8.12 -9.43
N PRO A 173 -17.41 7.24 -9.31
CA PRO A 173 -17.57 6.43 -8.10
C PRO A 173 -16.37 5.49 -7.87
N LEU A 174 -15.80 4.97 -8.96
CA LEU A 174 -14.61 4.11 -8.89
C LEU A 174 -13.39 4.88 -8.38
N GLY A 175 -13.20 6.13 -8.84
CA GLY A 175 -12.16 7.02 -8.33
C GLY A 175 -12.32 7.30 -6.83
N LEU A 176 -13.54 7.68 -6.39
CA LEU A 176 -13.82 7.99 -4.99
C LEU A 176 -13.56 6.78 -4.07
N ILE A 177 -14.13 5.63 -4.41
CA ILE A 177 -13.98 4.40 -3.62
C ILE A 177 -12.53 3.91 -3.68
N GLY A 178 -11.92 3.93 -4.87
CA GLY A 178 -10.53 3.52 -5.06
C GLY A 178 -9.57 4.37 -4.23
N GLY A 179 -9.70 5.68 -4.26
CA GLY A 179 -8.87 6.58 -3.47
C GLY A 179 -9.07 6.42 -1.95
N PHE A 180 -10.32 6.23 -1.50
CA PHE A 180 -10.59 5.95 -0.09
C PHE A 180 -9.95 4.64 0.37
N MET A 181 -10.14 3.56 -0.37
CA MET A 181 -9.59 2.25 -0.05
C MET A 181 -8.07 2.22 -0.15
N ASP A 182 -7.51 2.98 -1.08
CA ASP A 182 -6.07 3.15 -1.24
C ASP A 182 -5.43 3.74 0.00
N ALA A 183 -5.91 4.88 0.45
CA ALA A 183 -5.39 5.54 1.65
C ALA A 183 -5.68 4.76 2.93
N ALA A 184 -6.90 4.23 3.10
CA ALA A 184 -7.29 3.48 4.29
C ALA A 184 -6.63 2.11 4.38
N GLY A 185 -6.44 1.43 3.24
CA GLY A 185 -5.83 0.10 3.15
C GLY A 185 -4.32 0.10 2.91
N GLY A 186 -3.76 1.26 2.53
CA GLY A 186 -2.34 1.37 2.15
C GLY A 186 -2.03 0.76 0.79
N GLY A 187 -3.00 0.78 -0.10
CA GLY A 187 -2.91 0.28 -1.47
C GLY A 187 -4.25 -0.27 -1.94
N GLY A 188 -4.66 0.12 -3.11
CA GLY A 188 -5.96 -0.27 -3.66
C GLY A 188 -6.29 0.45 -4.94
N TRP A 189 -5.66 1.59 -5.19
CA TRP A 189 -5.89 2.37 -6.39
C TRP A 189 -5.70 1.53 -7.66
N GLY A 190 -4.52 0.97 -7.86
CA GLY A 190 -4.22 0.12 -9.01
C GLY A 190 -5.16 -1.10 -9.10
N PRO A 191 -5.20 -1.99 -8.10
CA PRO A 191 -6.06 -3.18 -8.13
C PRO A 191 -7.54 -2.88 -8.31
N ILE A 192 -8.08 -1.83 -7.70
CA ILE A 192 -9.50 -1.47 -7.83
C ILE A 192 -9.73 -0.69 -9.13
N VAL A 193 -9.04 0.42 -9.32
CA VAL A 193 -9.34 1.34 -10.43
C VAL A 193 -8.87 0.77 -11.76
N THR A 194 -7.59 0.40 -11.88
CA THR A 194 -7.04 -0.13 -13.12
C THR A 194 -7.76 -1.39 -13.55
N SER A 195 -7.91 -2.37 -12.63
CA SER A 195 -8.56 -3.63 -12.96
C SER A 195 -10.01 -3.44 -13.40
N ASN A 196 -10.79 -2.58 -12.72
CA ASN A 196 -12.17 -2.34 -13.10
C ASN A 196 -12.32 -1.57 -14.43
N LEU A 197 -11.44 -0.62 -14.71
CA LEU A 197 -11.43 0.06 -16.01
C LEU A 197 -11.12 -0.92 -17.15
N LEU A 198 -10.15 -1.81 -16.93
CA LEU A 198 -9.84 -2.89 -17.88
C LEU A 198 -11.01 -3.85 -18.07
N VAL A 199 -11.75 -4.18 -16.98
CA VAL A 199 -13.00 -4.98 -17.07
C VAL A 199 -14.05 -4.30 -17.90
N GLN A 200 -14.19 -2.99 -17.73
CA GLN A 200 -15.15 -2.21 -18.52
C GLN A 200 -14.76 -2.10 -19.99
N GLY A 201 -13.55 -2.57 -20.35
CA GLY A 201 -13.07 -2.62 -21.74
C GLY A 201 -12.13 -1.47 -22.10
N ALA A 202 -11.64 -0.69 -21.15
CA ALA A 202 -10.67 0.36 -21.45
C ALA A 202 -9.36 -0.22 -22.01
N SER A 203 -8.76 0.50 -22.99
CA SER A 203 -7.47 0.10 -23.60
C SER A 203 -6.35 0.03 -22.55
N PRO A 204 -5.63 -1.10 -22.42
CA PRO A 204 -4.66 -1.30 -21.34
C PRO A 204 -3.60 -0.20 -21.26
N ARG A 205 -2.98 0.15 -22.36
CA ARG A 205 -1.89 1.14 -22.42
C ARG A 205 -2.34 2.51 -21.92
N ILE A 206 -3.49 2.97 -22.40
CA ILE A 206 -4.06 4.28 -22.04
C ILE A 206 -4.58 4.25 -20.61
N THR A 207 -5.17 3.15 -20.18
CA THR A 207 -5.66 2.98 -18.80
C THR A 207 -4.50 3.05 -17.82
N VAL A 208 -3.46 2.25 -17.99
CA VAL A 208 -2.29 2.25 -17.10
C VAL A 208 -1.64 3.63 -17.04
N GLY A 209 -1.42 4.27 -18.20
CA GLY A 209 -0.82 5.61 -18.23
C GLY A 209 -1.68 6.67 -17.55
N THR A 210 -3.00 6.64 -17.75
CA THR A 210 -3.93 7.60 -17.14
C THR A 210 -4.05 7.37 -15.63
N VAL A 211 -4.18 6.12 -15.20
CA VAL A 211 -4.33 5.75 -13.79
C VAL A 211 -3.06 6.08 -13.01
N ASN A 212 -1.86 5.72 -13.50
CA ASN A 212 -0.59 6.06 -12.84
C ASN A 212 -0.36 7.58 -12.77
N THR A 213 -0.78 8.32 -13.80
CA THR A 213 -0.71 9.78 -13.75
C THR A 213 -1.65 10.36 -12.69
N ALA A 214 -2.86 9.81 -12.56
CA ALA A 214 -3.80 10.22 -11.51
C ALA A 214 -3.30 9.81 -10.11
N GLU A 215 -2.68 8.64 -10.00
CA GLU A 215 -2.11 8.10 -8.77
C GLU A 215 -1.01 9.00 -8.19
N PHE A 216 -0.16 9.58 -9.02
CA PHE A 216 0.83 10.56 -8.56
C PHE A 216 0.20 11.71 -7.77
N PHE A 217 -0.87 12.32 -8.31
CA PHE A 217 -1.56 13.41 -7.60
C PHE A 217 -2.28 12.91 -6.35
N LEU A 218 -2.85 11.71 -6.44
CA LEU A 218 -3.52 11.06 -5.33
C LEU A 218 -2.53 10.80 -4.17
N THR A 219 -1.43 10.11 -4.43
CA THR A 219 -0.42 9.76 -3.43
C THR A 219 0.26 10.98 -2.83
N LEU A 220 0.49 12.03 -3.63
CA LEU A 220 1.00 13.31 -3.14
C LEU A 220 0.06 13.93 -2.10
N VAL A 221 -1.24 13.99 -2.38
CA VAL A 221 -2.23 14.57 -1.47
C VAL A 221 -2.44 13.67 -0.25
N ILE A 222 -2.49 12.36 -0.43
CA ILE A 222 -2.59 11.39 0.68
C ILE A 222 -1.37 11.52 1.59
N SER A 223 -0.15 11.58 1.05
CA SER A 223 1.09 11.77 1.83
C SER A 223 1.08 13.08 2.60
N ALA A 224 0.65 14.18 1.98
CA ALA A 224 0.45 15.44 2.68
C ALA A 224 -0.58 15.31 3.81
N THR A 225 -1.71 14.64 3.59
CA THR A 225 -2.74 14.42 4.60
C THR A 225 -2.19 13.62 5.79
N PHE A 226 -1.42 12.56 5.54
CA PHE A 226 -0.76 11.81 6.62
C PHE A 226 0.27 12.65 7.36
N LEU A 227 1.05 13.47 6.66
CA LEU A 227 2.02 14.37 7.30
C LEU A 227 1.32 15.36 8.24
N PHE A 228 0.14 15.87 7.87
CA PHE A 228 -0.66 16.77 8.74
C PHE A 228 -1.36 16.03 9.88
N THR A 229 -1.75 14.77 9.72
CA THR A 229 -2.53 14.02 10.72
C THR A 229 -1.66 13.28 11.73
N ILE A 230 -0.61 12.59 11.27
CA ILE A 230 0.29 11.78 12.12
C ILE A 230 1.73 12.33 12.19
N GLY A 231 1.99 13.43 11.47
CA GLY A 231 3.29 14.10 11.50
C GLY A 231 4.42 13.22 10.98
N LEU A 232 5.61 13.34 11.57
CA LEU A 232 6.81 12.59 11.16
C LEU A 232 6.73 11.08 11.44
N GLU A 233 5.66 10.58 12.04
CA GLU A 233 5.42 9.12 12.11
C GLU A 233 5.19 8.52 10.71
N ALA A 234 4.78 9.33 9.75
CA ALA A 234 4.69 8.95 8.33
C ALA A 234 6.07 8.55 7.74
N VAL A 235 7.16 9.13 8.26
CA VAL A 235 8.52 8.80 7.82
C VAL A 235 9.14 7.84 8.83
N SER A 236 9.12 6.56 8.51
CA SER A 236 9.63 5.48 9.36
C SER A 236 10.82 4.77 8.74
N THR A 237 11.50 3.94 9.53
CA THR A 237 12.54 3.02 9.02
C THR A 237 11.99 2.15 7.88
N ALA A 238 10.71 1.74 7.99
CA ALA A 238 10.02 1.00 6.94
C ALA A 238 9.93 1.80 5.64
N THR A 239 9.54 3.09 5.73
CA THR A 239 9.45 4.00 4.57
C THR A 239 10.78 4.13 3.84
N LEU A 240 11.88 4.32 4.60
CA LEU A 240 13.23 4.43 4.02
C LEU A 240 13.66 3.13 3.33
N GLY A 241 13.41 1.99 3.96
CA GLY A 241 13.71 0.68 3.38
C GLY A 241 12.92 0.43 2.09
N LEU A 242 11.60 0.70 2.11
CA LEU A 242 10.75 0.59 0.91
C LEU A 242 11.24 1.49 -0.22
N LEU A 243 11.64 2.74 0.09
CA LEU A 243 12.14 3.68 -0.91
C LEU A 243 13.43 3.17 -1.56
N ILE A 244 14.39 2.72 -0.76
CA ILE A 244 15.66 2.17 -1.26
C ILE A 244 15.38 0.95 -2.14
N GLY A 245 14.59 -0.01 -1.66
CA GLY A 245 14.23 -1.20 -2.41
C GLY A 245 13.48 -0.89 -3.71
N GLY A 246 12.51 0.02 -3.64
CA GLY A 246 11.73 0.48 -4.79
C GLY A 246 12.59 1.13 -5.87
N VAL A 247 13.46 2.06 -5.49
CA VAL A 247 14.35 2.76 -6.44
C VAL A 247 15.32 1.76 -7.11
N LEU A 248 15.87 0.81 -6.37
CA LEU A 248 16.77 -0.21 -6.92
C LEU A 248 16.05 -1.16 -7.88
N ALA A 249 14.78 -1.49 -7.64
CA ALA A 249 14.00 -2.39 -8.48
C ALA A 249 13.36 -1.71 -9.69
N ALA A 250 13.13 -0.40 -9.66
CA ALA A 250 12.40 0.33 -10.70
C ALA A 250 12.93 0.06 -12.14
N PRO A 251 14.25 0.08 -12.40
CA PRO A 251 14.77 -0.25 -13.72
C PRO A 251 14.50 -1.70 -14.15
N LEU A 252 14.46 -2.63 -13.18
CA LEU A 252 14.26 -4.06 -13.42
C LEU A 252 12.79 -4.39 -13.70
N GLY A 253 11.85 -3.65 -13.10
CA GLY A 253 10.42 -3.80 -13.31
C GLY A 253 10.04 -3.63 -14.78
N ALA A 254 10.59 -2.62 -15.45
CA ALA A 254 10.39 -2.39 -16.87
C ALA A 254 10.88 -3.55 -17.77
N VAL A 255 11.92 -4.26 -17.34
CA VAL A 255 12.42 -5.48 -18.04
C VAL A 255 11.50 -6.66 -17.76
N ALA A 256 11.01 -6.82 -16.53
CA ALA A 256 10.08 -7.88 -16.13
C ALA A 256 8.74 -7.75 -16.88
N ALA A 257 8.23 -6.52 -17.08
CA ALA A 257 7.02 -6.24 -17.84
C ALA A 257 7.06 -6.83 -19.28
N LYS A 258 8.22 -6.85 -19.91
CA LYS A 258 8.38 -7.39 -21.27
C LYS A 258 8.31 -8.92 -21.34
N ARG A 259 8.47 -9.63 -20.20
CA ARG A 259 8.62 -11.08 -20.14
C ARG A 259 7.43 -11.81 -19.53
N MET A 260 6.56 -11.12 -18.82
CA MET A 260 5.45 -11.75 -18.10
C MET A 260 4.09 -11.25 -18.60
N ALA A 261 3.17 -12.19 -18.83
CA ALA A 261 1.78 -11.83 -19.15
C ALA A 261 1.09 -11.25 -17.92
N ALA A 262 0.30 -10.19 -18.11
CA ALA A 262 -0.42 -9.49 -17.06
C ALA A 262 -1.28 -10.43 -16.19
N ASP A 263 -1.95 -11.40 -16.81
CA ASP A 263 -2.80 -12.38 -16.11
C ASP A 263 -2.02 -13.21 -15.09
N ARG A 264 -0.81 -13.67 -15.44
CA ARG A 264 0.05 -14.44 -14.52
C ARG A 264 0.51 -13.61 -13.32
N MET A 265 0.76 -12.32 -13.56
CA MET A 265 1.14 -11.40 -12.51
C MET A 265 -0.02 -11.13 -11.54
N LEU A 266 -1.24 -10.92 -12.06
CA LEU A 266 -2.44 -10.78 -11.23
C LEU A 266 -2.65 -12.00 -10.34
N VAL A 267 -2.47 -13.22 -10.88
CA VAL A 267 -2.54 -14.47 -10.12
C VAL A 267 -1.48 -14.50 -9.01
N LEU A 268 -0.24 -14.16 -9.34
CA LEU A 268 0.88 -14.18 -8.38
C LEU A 268 0.66 -13.19 -7.24
N VAL A 269 0.28 -11.95 -7.57
CA VAL A 269 -0.05 -10.93 -6.56
C VAL A 269 -1.24 -11.38 -5.72
N GLY A 270 -2.30 -11.90 -6.34
CA GLY A 270 -3.46 -12.44 -5.64
C GLY A 270 -3.06 -13.52 -4.62
N ILE A 271 -2.21 -14.47 -5.00
CA ILE A 271 -1.71 -15.52 -4.10
C ILE A 271 -0.91 -14.92 -2.94
N VAL A 272 0.02 -14.00 -3.21
CA VAL A 272 0.82 -13.35 -2.15
C VAL A 272 -0.09 -12.62 -1.15
N LEU A 273 -1.06 -11.84 -1.63
CA LEU A 273 -2.00 -11.13 -0.76
C LEU A 273 -2.87 -12.09 0.08
N ILE A 274 -3.37 -13.19 -0.51
CA ILE A 274 -4.17 -14.19 0.20
C ILE A 274 -3.36 -14.84 1.32
N ILE A 275 -2.14 -15.30 1.01
CA ILE A 275 -1.28 -15.97 2.00
C ILE A 275 -0.92 -15.00 3.12
N THR A 276 -0.41 -13.82 2.81
CA THR A 276 0.09 -12.88 3.81
C THR A 276 -1.03 -12.29 4.67
N SER A 277 -2.16 -11.91 4.06
CA SER A 277 -3.33 -11.42 4.80
C SER A 277 -4.00 -12.53 5.63
N GLY A 278 -4.10 -13.73 5.06
CA GLY A 278 -4.66 -14.90 5.76
C GLY A 278 -3.84 -15.29 6.99
N LEU A 279 -2.50 -15.35 6.87
CA LEU A 279 -1.62 -15.59 8.01
C LEU A 279 -1.68 -14.46 9.05
N GLY A 280 -1.78 -13.20 8.59
CA GLY A 280 -1.95 -12.05 9.47
C GLY A 280 -3.25 -12.12 10.29
N LEU A 281 -4.38 -12.48 9.64
CA LEU A 281 -5.67 -12.66 10.30
C LEU A 281 -5.65 -13.86 11.26
N ALA A 282 -5.09 -15.01 10.84
CA ALA A 282 -4.96 -16.19 11.70
C ALA A 282 -4.19 -15.87 12.99
N LYS A 283 -3.11 -15.09 12.88
CA LYS A 283 -2.32 -14.63 14.04
C LYS A 283 -3.07 -13.67 14.98
N LEU A 284 -4.08 -12.96 14.48
CA LEU A 284 -4.92 -12.09 15.33
C LEU A 284 -6.01 -12.88 16.08
N LEU A 285 -6.36 -14.08 15.59
CA LEU A 285 -7.38 -14.95 16.16
C LEU A 285 -6.81 -15.99 17.14
N SER A 286 -5.49 -16.22 17.12
CA SER A 286 -4.74 -17.11 18.03
C SER A 286 -4.27 -16.36 19.27
#